data_7dfb0ba37c851a07795c7ad935109512
#
_entry.id   7dfb0ba37c851a07795c7ad935109512
#
_cell.length_a   1.000
_cell.length_b   1.000
_cell.length_c   1.000
_cell.angle_alpha   90.00
_cell.angle_beta   90.00
_cell.angle_gamma   90.00
#
_symmetry.space_group_name_H-M   'P 1'
#
loop_
_entity.id
_entity.type
_entity.pdbx_description
1 polymer ?
#
loop_
_entity_poly.entity_id
_entity_poly.type
_entity_poly.pdbx_seq_one_letter_code
_entity_poly.pdbx_strand_id
1 'polypeptide(L)'
;LTCIVDKDQIIAVSGGSKKEFFEKHISGELEQCINQRTTVIADRKENTFVPMLEDSETEGYNYQLITPIISEGDAMGAVIFLSQDKKMGELEGKLAQSAAGFLGKQMEQ
;
A
#
# COMPACT_ATOMS: atom_id res chain seq x y z
N LEU A 1 -3.82 -1.41 10.05
CA LEU A 1 -4.66 -1.10 8.89
C LEU A 1 -4.06 -1.70 7.61
N THR A 2 -4.87 -2.35 6.84
CA THR A 2 -4.47 -2.91 5.55
C THR A 2 -5.31 -2.29 4.44
N CYS A 3 -4.64 -1.80 3.39
CA CYS A 3 -5.31 -1.28 2.21
C CYS A 3 -4.86 -2.07 0.98
N ILE A 4 -5.79 -2.27 0.05
CA ILE A 4 -5.46 -2.77 -1.28
C ILE A 4 -5.83 -1.67 -2.25
N VAL A 5 -4.90 -1.32 -3.13
CA VAL A 5 -5.11 -0.25 -4.10
C VAL A 5 -4.89 -0.79 -5.51
N ASP A 6 -5.62 -0.24 -6.48
CA ASP A 6 -5.26 -0.38 -7.89
C ASP A 6 -4.42 0.85 -8.29
N LYS A 7 -4.29 1.15 -9.56
CA LYS A 7 -3.46 2.28 -10.00
C LYS A 7 -4.15 3.62 -9.85
N ASP A 8 -5.42 3.66 -9.48
CA ASP A 8 -6.20 4.88 -9.36
C ASP A 8 -6.69 5.17 -7.95
N GLN A 9 -7.14 4.13 -7.26
CA GLN A 9 -7.88 4.35 -6.01
C GLN A 9 -7.72 3.18 -5.04
N ILE A 10 -8.14 3.41 -3.81
CA ILE A 10 -8.16 2.39 -2.78
C ILE A 10 -9.42 1.54 -2.95
N ILE A 11 -9.25 0.24 -3.15
CA ILE A 11 -10.35 -0.68 -3.45
C ILE A 11 -10.76 -1.57 -2.30
N ALA A 12 -9.94 -1.68 -1.26
CA ALA A 12 -10.29 -2.45 -0.06
C ALA A 12 -9.56 -1.89 1.15
N VAL A 13 -10.22 -1.90 2.30
CA VAL A 13 -9.67 -1.43 3.58
C VAL A 13 -10.08 -2.38 4.68
N SER A 14 -9.15 -2.75 5.53
CA SER A 14 -9.41 -3.59 6.71
C SER A 14 -8.62 -3.07 7.91
N GLY A 15 -9.23 -3.10 9.08
CA GLY A 15 -8.56 -2.74 10.32
C GLY A 15 -8.55 -1.27 10.67
N GLY A 16 -9.39 -0.47 10.04
CA GLY A 16 -9.49 0.96 10.32
C GLY A 16 -10.75 1.57 9.74
N SER A 17 -10.78 2.91 9.65
CA SER A 17 -11.93 3.61 9.12
C SER A 17 -11.97 3.54 7.60
N LYS A 18 -12.98 2.87 7.06
CA LYS A 18 -13.17 2.80 5.61
C LYS A 18 -13.43 4.16 5.01
N LYS A 19 -14.09 5.06 5.75
CA LYS A 19 -14.44 6.39 5.24
C LYS A 19 -13.24 7.23 4.87
N GLU A 20 -12.12 7.04 5.56
CA GLU A 20 -10.91 7.81 5.26
C GLU A 20 -10.25 7.39 3.96
N PHE A 21 -10.41 6.15 3.56
CA PHE A 21 -9.61 5.56 2.49
C PHE A 21 -10.42 5.03 1.31
N PHE A 22 -11.54 4.35 1.59
CA PHE A 22 -12.23 3.57 0.56
C PHE A 22 -12.69 4.44 -0.61
N GLU A 23 -12.35 3.99 -1.81
CA GLU A 23 -12.66 4.64 -3.10
C GLU A 23 -12.01 6.00 -3.30
N LYS A 24 -11.08 6.40 -2.43
CA LYS A 24 -10.34 7.64 -2.64
C LYS A 24 -9.18 7.42 -3.60
N HIS A 25 -8.86 8.46 -4.36
CA HIS A 25 -7.76 8.42 -5.31
C HIS A 25 -6.41 8.42 -4.62
N ILE A 26 -5.49 7.61 -5.11
CA ILE A 26 -4.14 7.54 -4.57
C ILE A 26 -3.31 8.72 -5.07
N SER A 27 -2.25 9.05 -4.31
CA SER A 27 -1.33 10.13 -4.69
C SER A 27 -0.45 9.71 -5.87
N GLY A 28 0.11 10.71 -6.55
CA GLY A 28 1.09 10.46 -7.60
C GLY A 28 2.36 9.80 -7.07
N GLU A 29 2.75 10.14 -5.84
CA GLU A 29 3.92 9.53 -5.19
C GLU A 29 3.69 8.04 -4.95
N LEU A 30 2.49 7.65 -4.51
CA LEU A 30 2.17 6.26 -4.30
C LEU A 30 2.14 5.50 -5.64
N GLU A 31 1.59 6.11 -6.68
CA GLU A 31 1.60 5.50 -8.01
C GLU A 31 3.01 5.23 -8.50
N GLN A 32 3.92 6.19 -8.33
CA GLN A 32 5.32 6.01 -8.68
C GLN A 32 5.96 4.87 -7.89
N CYS A 33 5.64 4.78 -6.61
CA CYS A 33 6.14 3.73 -5.74
C CYS A 33 5.70 2.35 -6.23
N ILE A 34 4.44 2.22 -6.64
CA ILE A 34 3.90 0.97 -7.20
C ILE A 34 4.66 0.59 -8.47
N ASN A 35 4.93 1.56 -9.33
CA ASN A 35 5.60 1.31 -10.61
C ASN A 35 7.06 0.90 -10.46
N GLN A 36 7.66 1.14 -9.31
CA GLN A 36 9.03 0.69 -9.05
C GLN A 36 9.14 -0.81 -8.81
N ARG A 37 8.01 -1.48 -8.51
CA ARG A 37 7.93 -2.95 -8.39
C ARG A 37 8.74 -3.55 -7.25
N THR A 38 9.05 -2.76 -6.24
CA THR A 38 9.77 -3.24 -5.07
C THR A 38 8.98 -2.94 -3.80
N THR A 39 9.19 -3.76 -2.76
CA THR A 39 8.59 -3.52 -1.46
C THR A 39 9.29 -2.33 -0.80
N VAL A 40 8.49 -1.40 -0.28
CA VAL A 40 8.99 -0.21 0.41
C VAL A 40 8.53 -0.26 1.86
N ILE A 41 9.46 -0.05 2.79
CA ILE A 41 9.16 0.12 4.21
C ILE A 41 9.52 1.56 4.55
N ALA A 42 8.56 2.33 5.02
CA ALA A 42 8.71 3.77 5.21
C ALA A 42 8.25 4.21 6.59
N ASP A 43 8.72 5.38 7.01
CA ASP A 43 8.59 5.85 8.37
C ASP A 43 8.61 7.38 8.38
N ARG A 44 7.69 8.00 9.14
CA ARG A 44 7.60 9.46 9.20
C ARG A 44 8.80 10.11 9.87
N LYS A 45 9.40 9.43 10.83
CA LYS A 45 10.59 9.96 11.50
C LYS A 45 11.77 10.13 10.55
N GLU A 46 11.86 9.27 9.56
CA GLU A 46 12.92 9.30 8.56
C GLU A 46 12.54 10.06 7.30
N ASN A 47 11.37 10.68 7.30
CA ASN A 47 10.82 11.41 6.14
C ASN A 47 10.70 10.54 4.89
N THR A 48 10.43 9.24 5.09
CA THR A 48 10.29 8.31 3.98
C THR A 48 8.84 7.92 3.72
N PHE A 49 7.91 8.34 4.59
CA PHE A 49 6.50 7.99 4.46
C PHE A 49 5.93 8.53 3.14
N VAL A 50 5.31 7.64 2.37
CA VAL A 50 4.75 7.99 1.06
C VAL A 50 3.31 8.47 1.25
N PRO A 51 2.96 9.67 0.74
CA PRO A 51 1.57 10.12 0.80
C PRO A 51 0.64 9.11 0.13
N MET A 52 -0.47 8.80 0.79
CA MET A 52 -1.40 7.78 0.29
C MET A 52 -2.44 8.35 -0.65
N LEU A 53 -2.98 9.52 -0.32
CA LEU A 53 -4.15 10.08 -0.99
C LEU A 53 -3.81 11.36 -1.74
N GLU A 54 -4.50 11.57 -2.86
CA GLU A 54 -4.29 12.74 -3.70
C GLU A 54 -4.69 14.04 -2.99
N ASP A 55 -5.84 14.04 -2.33
CA ASP A 55 -6.45 15.28 -1.81
C ASP A 55 -6.40 15.43 -0.29
N SER A 56 -5.80 14.50 0.42
CA SER A 56 -5.75 14.59 1.88
C SER A 56 -4.55 13.86 2.45
N GLU A 57 -4.17 14.22 3.67
CA GLU A 57 -3.08 13.57 4.36
C GLU A 57 -3.58 12.37 5.16
N THR A 58 -2.71 11.37 5.30
CA THR A 58 -2.97 10.18 6.10
C THR A 58 -2.49 10.44 7.51
N GLU A 59 -3.32 11.07 8.33
CA GLU A 59 -2.97 11.39 9.70
C GLU A 59 -3.06 10.17 10.61
N GLY A 60 -2.21 10.15 11.64
CA GLY A 60 -2.24 9.12 12.65
C GLY A 60 -1.43 7.88 12.35
N TYR A 61 -0.92 7.73 11.14
CA TYR A 61 -0.08 6.59 10.77
C TYR A 61 1.35 7.05 10.59
N ASN A 62 2.28 6.34 11.22
CA ASN A 62 3.70 6.69 11.22
C ASN A 62 4.56 5.68 10.48
N TYR A 63 4.08 4.46 10.33
CA TYR A 63 4.81 3.36 9.70
C TYR A 63 4.02 2.81 8.54
N GLN A 64 4.71 2.45 7.48
CA GLN A 64 4.08 2.07 6.22
C GLN A 64 4.89 0.99 5.53
N LEU A 65 4.18 0.02 4.95
CA LEU A 65 4.79 -0.98 4.09
C LEU A 65 3.96 -1.05 2.81
N ILE A 66 4.63 -0.97 1.67
CA ILE A 66 3.97 -0.99 0.36
C ILE A 66 4.59 -2.13 -0.46
N THR A 67 3.78 -3.08 -0.89
CA THR A 67 4.23 -4.16 -1.76
C THR A 67 3.39 -4.16 -3.03
N PRO A 68 4.01 -3.94 -4.20
CA PRO A 68 3.26 -3.93 -5.45
C PRO A 68 2.64 -5.28 -5.79
N ILE A 69 1.47 -5.24 -6.40
CA ILE A 69 0.81 -6.42 -6.96
C ILE A 69 1.20 -6.50 -8.43
N ILE A 70 1.91 -7.57 -8.79
CA ILE A 70 2.38 -7.77 -10.15
C ILE A 70 1.55 -8.88 -10.81
N SER A 71 1.02 -8.60 -11.98
CA SER A 71 0.28 -9.59 -12.77
C SER A 71 0.80 -9.55 -14.20
N GLU A 72 1.26 -10.68 -14.68
CA GLU A 72 1.80 -10.83 -16.04
C GLU A 72 2.87 -9.79 -16.37
N GLY A 73 3.70 -9.48 -15.37
CA GLY A 73 4.81 -8.54 -15.51
C GLY A 73 4.45 -7.08 -15.30
N ASP A 74 3.17 -6.75 -15.13
CA ASP A 74 2.73 -5.38 -14.92
C ASP A 74 2.37 -5.10 -13.48
N ALA A 75 2.73 -3.91 -13.01
CA ALA A 75 2.33 -3.45 -11.68
C ALA A 75 0.87 -3.00 -11.75
N MET A 76 -0.01 -3.73 -11.07
CA MET A 76 -1.46 -3.51 -11.12
C MET A 76 -2.01 -2.76 -9.93
N GLY A 77 -1.25 -2.67 -8.86
CA GLY A 77 -1.67 -2.03 -7.62
C GLY A 77 -0.71 -2.36 -6.51
N ALA A 78 -1.18 -2.33 -5.28
CA ALA A 78 -0.35 -2.65 -4.12
C ALA A 78 -1.16 -3.14 -2.94
N VAL A 79 -0.50 -3.92 -2.08
CA VAL A 79 -0.95 -4.22 -0.73
C VAL A 79 -0.18 -3.28 0.19
N ILE A 80 -0.88 -2.55 1.06
CA ILE A 80 -0.28 -1.55 1.92
C ILE A 80 -0.68 -1.80 3.37
N PHE A 81 0.31 -1.85 4.25
CA PHE A 81 0.08 -1.90 5.69
C PHE A 81 0.43 -0.54 6.29
N LEU A 82 -0.43 -0.05 7.18
CA LEU A 82 -0.21 1.19 7.91
C LEU A 82 -0.32 0.92 9.41
N SER A 83 0.57 1.53 10.19
CA SER A 83 0.55 1.39 11.64
C SER A 83 0.85 2.73 12.31
N GLN A 84 0.21 2.98 13.44
CA GLN A 84 0.45 4.18 14.24
C GLN A 84 1.75 4.05 15.06
N ASP A 85 1.98 2.88 15.63
CA ASP A 85 3.00 2.71 16.66
C ASP A 85 3.94 1.50 16.47
N LYS A 86 3.67 0.64 15.50
CA LYS A 86 4.50 -0.54 15.26
C LYS A 86 5.30 -0.42 13.97
N LYS A 87 6.60 -0.47 14.12
CA LYS A 87 7.51 -0.48 12.97
C LYS A 87 7.32 -1.78 12.18
N MET A 88 7.25 -1.66 10.88
CA MET A 88 7.14 -2.82 9.99
C MET A 88 8.51 -3.46 9.82
N GLY A 89 8.52 -4.78 9.73
CA GLY A 89 9.75 -5.55 9.58
C GLY A 89 9.62 -6.66 8.56
N GLU A 90 10.52 -7.63 8.68
CA GLU A 90 10.60 -8.74 7.73
C GLU A 90 9.32 -9.57 7.68
N LEU A 91 8.71 -9.83 8.84
CA LEU A 91 7.48 -10.61 8.90
C LEU A 91 6.35 -9.94 8.13
N GLU A 92 6.14 -8.65 8.37
CA GLU A 92 5.10 -7.89 7.68
C GLU A 92 5.39 -7.84 6.18
N GLY A 93 6.65 -7.69 5.81
CA GLY A 93 7.07 -7.72 4.41
C GLY A 93 6.71 -9.03 3.72
N LYS A 94 6.98 -10.15 4.37
CA LYS A 94 6.64 -11.48 3.83
C LYS A 94 5.13 -11.68 3.72
N LEU A 95 4.37 -11.24 4.73
CA LEU A 95 2.92 -11.33 4.69
C LEU A 95 2.35 -10.52 3.53
N ALA A 96 2.81 -9.29 3.37
CA ALA A 96 2.36 -8.42 2.28
C ALA A 96 2.73 -8.99 0.92
N GLN A 97 3.94 -9.52 0.78
CA GLN A 97 4.39 -10.13 -0.47
C GLN A 97 3.58 -11.37 -0.83
N SER A 98 3.23 -12.19 0.17
CA SER A 98 2.39 -13.36 -0.05
C SER A 98 1.00 -12.95 -0.53
N ALA A 99 0.41 -11.94 0.12
CA ALA A 99 -0.90 -11.43 -0.29
C ALA A 99 -0.85 -10.84 -1.70
N ALA A 100 0.18 -10.03 -1.98
CA ALA A 100 0.35 -9.43 -3.31
C ALA A 100 0.54 -10.48 -4.39
N GLY A 101 1.32 -11.53 -4.10
CA GLY A 101 1.53 -12.64 -5.03
C GLY A 101 0.24 -13.38 -5.33
N PHE A 102 -0.58 -13.65 -4.30
CA PHE A 102 -1.86 -14.28 -4.45
C PHE A 102 -2.80 -13.42 -5.33
N LEU A 103 -2.90 -12.14 -5.02
CA LEU A 103 -3.76 -11.24 -5.77
C LEU A 103 -3.32 -11.09 -7.23
N GLY A 104 -2.01 -11.02 -7.46
CA GLY A 104 -1.47 -10.96 -8.82
C GLY A 104 -1.87 -12.18 -9.64
N LYS A 105 -1.82 -13.36 -9.03
CA LYS A 105 -2.25 -14.60 -9.69
C LYS A 105 -3.74 -14.58 -10.01
N GLN A 106 -4.57 -14.06 -9.09
CA GLN A 106 -6.01 -13.98 -9.32
C GLN A 106 -6.37 -13.04 -10.46
N MET A 107 -5.51 -12.10 -10.78
CA MET A 107 -5.71 -11.16 -11.90
C MET A 107 -5.31 -11.75 -13.24
N GLU A 108 -4.58 -12.85 -13.24
CA GLU A 108 -4.20 -13.54 -14.49
C GLU A 108 -5.40 -14.28 -15.05
N GLN A 109 -5.50 -14.30 -16.33
CA GLN A 109 -6.61 -14.93 -17.06
C GLN A 109 -6.17 -16.22 -17.74
#